data_dcc2d4b8dd1979b16ba96bc3d4ae9762
#
_entry.id   dcc2d4b8dd1979b16ba96bc3d4ae9762
#
_cell.length_a   1.000
_cell.length_b   1.000
_cell.length_c   1.000
_cell.angle_alpha   90.00
_cell.angle_beta   90.00
_cell.angle_gamma   90.00
#
_symmetry.space_group_name_H-M   'P 1'
#
loop_
_entity.id
_entity.type
_entity.pdbx_description
1 polymer ?
#
loop_
_entity_poly.entity_id
_entity_poly.type
_entity_poly.pdbx_seq_one_letter_code
_entity_poly.pdbx_strand_id
1 'polypeptide(L)'
;MIRKKRMSKGIAKILSGFLVFGMVAGLVPAAPDQTVHAKAADVSKPGVTVYATKEQLMTAFTPDASGTNANVGKLLFGINASDTAQGWYILGKDNGVQGDNTIIFAASPIATGKFNNEQKNKAYMKDYGTYTDGDSAEECAANHYGASNLRVTLQGMASNKDYFSDAEQTLMQATTVATTDTKAKKDYTTTDKLYALEGVRDAIILKAGSDNSVQLQRSVYWSEDEFWLRSPYESSYLGSYDYAANCTSTEEQKVKDKYVDETKAIRPATNLNLSNVLFASAVSVKSGKIEEAMTLRLDGKNKGIGTATYNVLKKEIKVNRGDTADTVNLIVQYKSGGQETLYGCPIERSQDVKLPYEDVDLSKCKIWLETTSDGLIYAVEATEENGGTPAEEHTGSHLIDLPQGATWTGINSLDNDLSAGYYYLTDNVNLTETWTPQDGVVLCLNG
;
A
#
# COMPACT_ATOMS: atom_id res chain seq x y z
N MET A 1 25.88 34.76 -32.62
CA MET A 1 25.67 33.32 -32.39
C MET A 1 25.15 33.14 -30.96
N ILE A 2 23.84 33.19 -30.75
CA ILE A 2 23.20 33.19 -29.43
C ILE A 2 22.76 31.75 -29.15
N ARG A 3 23.45 31.08 -28.23
CA ARG A 3 23.03 29.76 -27.71
C ARG A 3 21.81 29.95 -26.81
N LYS A 4 20.61 29.59 -27.30
CA LYS A 4 19.44 29.38 -26.46
C LYS A 4 19.69 28.15 -25.58
N LYS A 5 19.81 28.37 -24.26
CA LYS A 5 19.73 27.29 -23.24
C LYS A 5 18.33 26.68 -23.32
N ARG A 6 18.23 25.44 -23.75
CA ARG A 6 17.02 24.64 -23.53
C ARG A 6 16.87 24.43 -22.03
N MET A 7 15.91 25.07 -21.41
CA MET A 7 15.43 24.66 -20.08
C MET A 7 14.88 23.25 -20.21
N SER A 8 15.28 22.37 -19.32
CA SER A 8 14.82 20.99 -19.31
C SER A 8 13.30 20.95 -19.11
N LYS A 9 12.60 20.30 -19.99
CA LYS A 9 11.14 20.14 -19.93
C LYS A 9 10.66 19.34 -18.69
N GLY A 10 11.59 18.71 -17.95
CA GLY A 10 11.29 17.88 -16.79
C GLY A 10 10.71 18.65 -15.59
N ILE A 11 11.24 19.83 -15.29
CA ILE A 11 10.79 20.63 -14.13
C ILE A 11 9.35 21.15 -14.32
N ALA A 12 8.95 21.40 -15.58
CA ALA A 12 7.59 21.88 -15.87
C ALA A 12 6.52 20.77 -15.78
N LYS A 13 6.90 19.51 -16.00
CA LYS A 13 5.98 18.36 -15.97
C LYS A 13 5.63 17.90 -14.57
N ILE A 14 6.61 17.88 -13.65
CA ILE A 14 6.38 17.56 -12.23
C ILE A 14 5.40 18.56 -11.61
N LEU A 15 5.48 19.85 -12.00
CA LEU A 15 4.52 20.84 -11.56
C LEU A 15 3.11 20.62 -12.14
N SER A 16 2.96 20.08 -13.36
CA SER A 16 1.62 19.92 -13.96
C SER A 16 0.84 18.73 -13.42
N GLY A 17 1.50 17.62 -13.07
CA GLY A 17 0.87 16.48 -12.39
C GLY A 17 0.46 16.78 -10.94
N PHE A 18 1.27 17.59 -10.24
CA PHE A 18 1.05 17.98 -8.85
C PHE A 18 0.41 19.37 -8.68
N LEU A 19 0.55 20.29 -9.65
CA LEU A 19 -0.06 21.64 -9.59
C LEU A 19 -1.57 21.66 -9.78
N VAL A 20 -2.14 20.57 -10.29
CA VAL A 20 -3.60 20.36 -10.23
C VAL A 20 -4.07 20.09 -8.79
N PHE A 21 -3.15 19.79 -7.84
CA PHE A 21 -3.46 19.61 -6.42
C PHE A 21 -3.53 20.91 -5.59
N GLY A 22 -2.95 22.01 -6.07
CA GLY A 22 -2.76 23.23 -5.28
C GLY A 22 -3.60 24.45 -5.64
N MET A 23 -4.44 24.43 -6.69
CA MET A 23 -5.10 25.64 -7.18
C MET A 23 -6.63 25.67 -7.14
N VAL A 24 -7.27 24.96 -6.25
CA VAL A 24 -8.69 25.17 -5.95
C VAL A 24 -8.91 25.40 -4.45
N ALA A 25 -7.95 26.00 -3.76
CA ALA A 25 -8.14 26.52 -2.41
C ALA A 25 -8.62 27.99 -2.39
N GLY A 26 -9.15 28.48 -3.49
CA GLY A 26 -9.70 29.82 -3.56
C GLY A 26 -11.06 29.81 -4.21
N LEU A 27 -12.11 30.10 -3.41
CA LEU A 27 -13.49 30.31 -3.80
C LEU A 27 -14.40 29.07 -3.80
N VAL A 28 -14.58 28.46 -2.65
CA VAL A 28 -15.90 27.90 -2.30
C VAL A 28 -16.31 28.56 -0.98
N PRO A 29 -17.45 29.29 -0.92
CA PRO A 29 -17.99 29.72 0.35
C PRO A 29 -18.24 28.48 1.19
N ALA A 30 -17.90 28.54 2.48
CA ALA A 30 -18.16 27.49 3.44
C ALA A 30 -19.66 27.16 3.42
N ALA A 31 -20.00 26.16 2.63
CA ALA A 31 -21.28 25.46 2.77
C ALA A 31 -21.05 24.32 3.75
N PRO A 32 -21.79 24.22 4.84
CA PRO A 32 -21.59 23.24 5.89
C PRO A 32 -22.05 21.83 5.53
N ASP A 33 -22.24 21.48 4.27
CA ASP A 33 -22.78 20.17 3.88
C ASP A 33 -22.21 19.73 2.51
N GLN A 34 -21.01 19.20 2.52
CA GLN A 34 -20.59 18.37 1.37
C GLN A 34 -20.39 16.92 1.81
N THR A 35 -21.49 16.24 1.98
CA THR A 35 -21.51 14.80 1.86
C THR A 35 -21.34 14.44 0.41
N VAL A 36 -20.20 13.90 0.11
CA VAL A 36 -20.03 13.21 -1.14
C VAL A 36 -20.49 11.78 -0.91
N HIS A 37 -21.69 11.47 -1.35
CA HIS A 37 -22.10 10.08 -1.52
C HIS A 37 -21.21 9.50 -2.61
N ALA A 38 -20.15 8.83 -2.22
CA ALA A 38 -19.39 8.02 -3.14
C ALA A 38 -20.33 6.96 -3.69
N LYS A 39 -20.49 6.92 -5.00
CA LYS A 39 -21.08 5.76 -5.65
C LYS A 39 -20.25 4.57 -5.20
N ALA A 40 -20.88 3.56 -4.61
CA ALA A 40 -20.19 2.37 -4.13
C ALA A 40 -19.19 1.91 -5.20
N ALA A 41 -17.93 1.73 -4.79
CA ALA A 41 -17.02 0.98 -5.61
C ALA A 41 -17.73 -0.32 -5.93
N ASP A 42 -17.73 -0.73 -7.20
CA ASP A 42 -18.35 -1.99 -7.59
C ASP A 42 -17.51 -3.13 -7.00
N VAL A 43 -17.81 -3.45 -5.73
CA VAL A 43 -17.13 -4.53 -4.98
C VAL A 43 -17.39 -5.90 -5.59
N SER A 44 -18.26 -6.01 -6.60
CA SER A 44 -18.45 -7.23 -7.37
C SER A 44 -17.26 -7.51 -8.31
N LYS A 45 -16.42 -6.50 -8.59
CA LYS A 45 -15.19 -6.70 -9.37
C LYS A 45 -14.07 -7.20 -8.46
N PRO A 46 -13.42 -8.31 -8.82
CA PRO A 46 -12.25 -8.79 -8.09
C PRO A 46 -11.20 -7.68 -7.94
N GLY A 47 -10.68 -7.47 -6.74
CA GLY A 47 -9.55 -6.59 -6.48
C GLY A 47 -9.87 -5.16 -6.07
N VAL A 48 -11.12 -4.82 -5.72
CA VAL A 48 -11.46 -3.52 -5.14
C VAL A 48 -11.48 -3.62 -3.61
N THR A 49 -10.41 -3.16 -2.97
CA THR A 49 -10.35 -2.97 -1.52
C THR A 49 -10.33 -1.48 -1.23
N VAL A 50 -11.23 -1.01 -0.38
CA VAL A 50 -11.37 0.42 -0.07
C VAL A 50 -10.56 0.87 1.14
N TYR A 51 -10.16 -0.07 1.99
CA TYR A 51 -9.31 0.15 3.16
C TYR A 51 -8.53 -1.12 3.49
N ALA A 52 -7.27 -0.97 3.84
CA ALA A 52 -6.43 -2.07 4.29
C ALA A 52 -5.50 -1.59 5.41
N THR A 53 -5.47 -2.32 6.54
CA THR A 53 -4.48 -2.09 7.59
C THR A 53 -3.08 -2.47 7.08
N LYS A 54 -2.03 -2.04 7.79
CA LYS A 54 -0.66 -2.45 7.47
C LYS A 54 -0.50 -3.98 7.43
N GLU A 55 -1.10 -4.69 8.37
CA GLU A 55 -1.08 -6.16 8.45
C GLU A 55 -1.76 -6.79 7.24
N GLN A 56 -2.88 -6.21 6.78
CA GLN A 56 -3.56 -6.69 5.57
C GLN A 56 -2.73 -6.45 4.30
N LEU A 57 -1.97 -5.34 4.22
CA LEU A 57 -1.04 -5.09 3.11
C LEU A 57 0.09 -6.13 3.07
N MET A 58 0.47 -6.69 4.20
CA MET A 58 1.48 -7.75 4.32
C MET A 58 0.91 -9.16 4.15
N THR A 59 -0.41 -9.33 4.10
CA THR A 59 -1.02 -10.65 3.92
C THR A 59 -0.68 -11.20 2.54
N ALA A 60 -0.15 -12.42 2.51
CA ALA A 60 0.19 -13.09 1.27
C ALA A 60 -1.04 -13.23 0.38
N PHE A 61 -0.82 -12.97 -0.89
CA PHE A 61 -1.80 -13.20 -1.92
C PHE A 61 -2.18 -14.68 -1.97
N THR A 62 -3.44 -14.98 -1.71
CA THR A 62 -3.98 -16.34 -1.82
C THR A 62 -5.11 -16.31 -2.84
N PRO A 63 -4.91 -16.84 -4.05
CA PRO A 63 -5.98 -16.93 -5.03
C PRO A 63 -7.06 -17.87 -4.52
N ASP A 64 -8.31 -17.57 -4.81
CA ASP A 64 -9.41 -18.49 -4.54
C ASP A 64 -9.39 -19.69 -5.51
N ALA A 65 -10.19 -20.70 -5.20
CA ALA A 65 -10.27 -21.93 -6.00
C ALA A 65 -10.78 -21.73 -7.44
N SER A 66 -11.41 -20.58 -7.73
CA SER A 66 -11.89 -20.22 -9.07
C SER A 66 -10.81 -19.48 -9.90
N GLY A 67 -9.66 -19.15 -9.30
CA GLY A 67 -8.63 -18.32 -9.91
C GLY A 67 -9.03 -16.84 -10.00
N THR A 68 -10.19 -16.47 -9.51
CA THR A 68 -10.59 -15.10 -9.28
C THR A 68 -10.07 -14.65 -7.93
N ASN A 69 -9.58 -13.44 -7.89
CA ASN A 69 -8.90 -12.95 -6.72
C ASN A 69 -9.67 -11.83 -6.08
N ALA A 70 -10.49 -12.20 -5.12
CA ALA A 70 -11.27 -11.24 -4.33
C ALA A 70 -10.39 -10.38 -3.39
N ASN A 71 -9.14 -10.80 -3.16
CA ASN A 71 -8.29 -10.22 -2.11
C ASN A 71 -7.14 -9.36 -2.61
N VAL A 72 -6.98 -9.15 -3.92
CA VAL A 72 -5.94 -8.26 -4.43
C VAL A 72 -6.46 -6.83 -4.46
N GLY A 73 -6.08 -6.06 -3.45
CA GLY A 73 -6.19 -4.62 -3.51
C GLY A 73 -5.22 -4.04 -4.55
N LYS A 74 -5.51 -2.83 -4.99
CA LYS A 74 -4.60 -2.04 -5.83
C LYS A 74 -4.14 -0.81 -5.08
N LEU A 75 -2.86 -0.47 -5.28
CA LEU A 75 -2.27 0.80 -4.85
C LEU A 75 -2.02 1.70 -6.06
N LEU A 76 -2.14 3.00 -5.87
CA LEU A 76 -1.53 4.00 -6.73
C LEU A 76 -0.15 4.33 -6.17
N PHE A 77 0.89 4.18 -6.99
CA PHE A 77 2.27 4.46 -6.60
C PHE A 77 3.09 4.81 -7.84
N GLY A 78 3.69 5.99 -7.84
CA GLY A 78 4.39 6.50 -9.02
C GLY A 78 3.48 6.82 -10.20
N ILE A 79 4.12 7.12 -11.33
CA ILE A 79 3.46 7.40 -12.62
C ILE A 79 4.10 6.55 -13.72
N ASN A 80 3.36 6.32 -14.80
CA ASN A 80 3.86 5.59 -15.95
C ASN A 80 4.41 6.55 -17.03
N ALA A 81 4.96 5.99 -18.10
CA ALA A 81 5.52 6.75 -19.22
C ALA A 81 4.53 7.69 -19.93
N SER A 82 3.23 7.57 -19.65
CA SER A 82 2.18 8.45 -20.18
C SER A 82 1.75 9.54 -19.20
N ASP A 83 2.54 9.80 -18.16
CA ASP A 83 2.26 10.78 -17.08
C ASP A 83 0.92 10.51 -16.34
N THR A 84 0.51 9.25 -16.25
CA THR A 84 -0.69 8.83 -15.49
C THR A 84 -0.30 8.05 -14.24
N ALA A 85 -1.11 8.15 -13.18
CA ALA A 85 -0.87 7.40 -11.95
C ALA A 85 -0.79 5.90 -12.24
N GLN A 86 0.29 5.26 -11.75
CA GLN A 86 0.52 3.84 -11.95
C GLN A 86 -0.22 3.03 -10.89
N GLY A 87 -1.07 2.12 -11.34
CA GLY A 87 -1.73 1.14 -10.48
C GLY A 87 -0.88 -0.10 -10.26
N TRP A 88 -0.93 -0.67 -9.05
CA TRP A 88 -0.17 -1.87 -8.66
C TRP A 88 -1.07 -2.82 -7.89
N TYR A 89 -0.96 -4.11 -8.17
CA TYR A 89 -1.53 -5.16 -7.32
C TYR A 89 -0.70 -5.33 -6.05
N ILE A 90 -1.35 -5.51 -4.92
CA ILE A 90 -0.72 -5.82 -3.63
C ILE A 90 -0.57 -7.33 -3.54
N LEU A 91 0.65 -7.82 -3.36
CA LEU A 91 0.95 -9.26 -3.35
C LEU A 91 1.29 -9.80 -1.95
N GLY A 92 1.48 -8.91 -0.99
CA GLY A 92 1.82 -9.27 0.38
C GLY A 92 3.32 -9.30 0.66
N LYS A 93 3.68 -9.78 1.84
CA LYS A 93 5.05 -9.73 2.38
C LYS A 93 6.01 -10.61 1.58
N ASP A 94 7.20 -10.11 1.31
CA ASP A 94 8.37 -10.87 0.90
C ASP A 94 9.19 -11.27 2.13
N ASN A 95 9.21 -12.56 2.45
CA ASN A 95 9.92 -13.06 3.63
C ASN A 95 11.45 -13.01 3.47
N GLY A 96 11.97 -12.87 2.26
CA GLY A 96 13.38 -12.66 1.98
C GLY A 96 13.85 -11.22 2.24
N VAL A 97 12.92 -10.30 2.50
CA VAL A 97 13.21 -8.89 2.80
C VAL A 97 12.92 -8.61 4.27
N GLN A 98 13.86 -7.97 4.95
CA GLN A 98 13.73 -7.67 6.38
C GLN A 98 12.71 -6.57 6.65
N GLY A 99 12.05 -6.65 7.82
CA GLY A 99 11.09 -5.66 8.31
C GLY A 99 9.69 -5.79 7.73
N ASP A 100 8.88 -4.77 8.00
CA ASP A 100 7.54 -4.66 7.43
C ASP A 100 7.64 -4.24 5.97
N ASN A 101 7.16 -5.09 5.09
CA ASN A 101 7.23 -4.85 3.65
C ASN A 101 6.04 -5.47 2.91
N THR A 102 5.79 -5.00 1.71
CA THR A 102 4.86 -5.63 0.78
C THR A 102 5.39 -5.57 -0.64
N ILE A 103 5.25 -6.66 -1.36
CA ILE A 103 5.49 -6.69 -2.80
C ILE A 103 4.29 -6.06 -3.49
N ILE A 104 4.57 -5.18 -4.44
CA ILE A 104 3.57 -4.70 -5.39
C ILE A 104 4.01 -5.01 -6.81
N PHE A 105 3.06 -5.30 -7.68
CA PHE A 105 3.27 -5.66 -9.08
C PHE A 105 2.46 -4.74 -10.00
N ALA A 106 3.09 -4.15 -10.99
CA ALA A 106 2.45 -3.22 -11.91
C ALA A 106 1.21 -3.83 -12.57
N ALA A 107 0.04 -3.21 -12.34
CA ALA A 107 -1.24 -3.71 -12.85
C ALA A 107 -1.39 -3.50 -14.37
N SER A 108 -0.65 -2.55 -14.93
CA SER A 108 -0.53 -2.25 -16.35
C SER A 108 0.93 -1.95 -16.70
N PRO A 109 1.31 -1.96 -17.99
CA PRO A 109 2.65 -1.57 -18.40
C PRO A 109 3.04 -0.18 -17.88
N ILE A 110 4.22 -0.08 -17.26
CA ILE A 110 4.79 1.22 -16.86
C ILE A 110 5.50 1.88 -18.05
N ALA A 111 6.03 1.07 -18.97
CA ALA A 111 6.70 1.47 -20.20
C ALA A 111 6.77 0.28 -21.18
N THR A 112 7.45 0.47 -22.30
CA THR A 112 7.85 -0.59 -23.22
C THR A 112 9.36 -0.57 -23.45
N GLY A 113 9.94 -1.70 -23.77
CA GLY A 113 11.37 -1.81 -24.04
C GLY A 113 11.83 -3.19 -24.45
N LYS A 114 13.12 -3.32 -24.71
CA LYS A 114 13.77 -4.58 -25.07
C LYS A 114 14.37 -5.22 -23.83
N PHE A 115 14.48 -6.55 -23.84
CA PHE A 115 15.27 -7.25 -22.82
C PHE A 115 16.76 -6.93 -23.00
N ASN A 116 17.26 -7.06 -24.23
CA ASN A 116 18.57 -6.60 -24.67
C ASN A 116 18.49 -5.95 -26.05
N ASN A 117 19.39 -5.01 -26.32
CA ASN A 117 19.43 -4.33 -27.63
C ASN A 117 19.91 -5.22 -28.77
N GLU A 118 20.71 -6.25 -28.45
CA GLU A 118 21.32 -7.17 -29.39
C GLU A 118 21.16 -8.64 -28.91
N GLN A 119 21.01 -9.55 -29.87
CA GLN A 119 20.99 -11.01 -29.64
C GLN A 119 22.40 -11.59 -29.48
N LYS A 120 23.26 -10.94 -28.71
CA LYS A 120 24.64 -11.36 -28.48
C LYS A 120 24.92 -11.48 -27.00
N ASN A 121 25.85 -12.38 -26.68
CA ASN A 121 26.41 -12.44 -25.34
C ASN A 121 26.95 -11.09 -24.93
N LYS A 122 26.76 -10.73 -23.69
CA LYS A 122 27.28 -9.49 -23.12
C LYS A 122 28.46 -9.79 -22.22
N ALA A 123 29.45 -8.93 -22.24
CA ALA A 123 30.44 -8.88 -21.19
C ALA A 123 29.75 -8.56 -19.86
N TYR A 124 30.13 -9.24 -18.82
CA TYR A 124 29.67 -8.92 -17.48
C TYR A 124 30.07 -7.49 -17.13
N MET A 125 29.07 -6.69 -16.79
CA MET A 125 29.26 -5.31 -16.36
C MET A 125 29.02 -5.25 -14.86
N LYS A 126 30.09 -5.05 -14.07
CA LYS A 126 30.03 -4.91 -12.60
C LYS A 126 28.98 -3.92 -12.12
N ASP A 127 28.68 -2.93 -12.93
CA ASP A 127 27.71 -1.87 -12.63
C ASP A 127 26.25 -2.35 -12.68
N TYR A 128 25.99 -3.52 -13.25
CA TYR A 128 24.63 -4.04 -13.42
C TYR A 128 24.22 -5.08 -12.39
N GLY A 129 25.13 -5.58 -11.56
CA GLY A 129 24.78 -6.54 -10.53
C GLY A 129 25.99 -7.00 -9.74
N THR A 130 25.72 -7.53 -8.55
CA THR A 130 26.72 -8.16 -7.72
C THR A 130 26.73 -9.65 -8.05
N TYR A 131 27.81 -10.13 -8.64
CA TYR A 131 28.06 -11.55 -8.72
C TYR A 131 28.73 -11.98 -7.43
N THR A 132 28.27 -13.07 -6.86
CA THR A 132 28.76 -13.57 -5.56
C THR A 132 30.21 -14.07 -5.59
N ASP A 133 30.81 -14.28 -6.76
CA ASP A 133 32.09 -14.94 -6.90
C ASP A 133 33.23 -14.08 -7.43
N GLY A 134 33.02 -12.78 -7.60
CA GLY A 134 34.11 -11.92 -8.06
C GLY A 134 34.61 -12.20 -9.48
N ASP A 135 33.89 -12.98 -10.26
CA ASP A 135 34.25 -13.31 -11.64
C ASP A 135 34.29 -12.04 -12.47
N SER A 136 35.47 -11.70 -12.90
CA SER A 136 35.74 -10.55 -13.74
C SER A 136 35.29 -10.84 -15.17
N ALA A 137 34.49 -9.94 -15.75
CA ALA A 137 34.33 -9.74 -17.18
C ALA A 137 34.09 -11.00 -18.06
N GLU A 138 33.51 -12.08 -17.51
CA GLU A 138 33.07 -13.18 -18.37
C GLU A 138 31.85 -12.77 -19.20
N GLU A 139 31.78 -13.28 -20.42
CA GLU A 139 30.60 -13.12 -21.26
C GLU A 139 29.44 -13.92 -20.69
N CYS A 140 28.35 -13.24 -20.31
CA CYS A 140 27.12 -13.88 -19.93
C CYS A 140 26.18 -14.04 -21.14
N ALA A 141 25.20 -14.92 -21.01
CA ALA A 141 24.18 -15.13 -22.02
C ALA A 141 23.37 -13.84 -22.29
N ALA A 142 22.95 -13.64 -23.53
CA ALA A 142 22.17 -12.46 -23.92
C ALA A 142 20.83 -12.36 -23.18
N ASN A 143 20.30 -13.48 -22.69
CA ASN A 143 19.09 -13.58 -21.91
C ASN A 143 19.29 -13.51 -20.39
N HIS A 144 20.51 -13.20 -19.93
CA HIS A 144 20.79 -13.05 -18.53
C HIS A 144 20.32 -11.70 -17.98
N TYR A 145 19.34 -11.74 -17.07
CA TYR A 145 18.71 -10.53 -16.53
C TYR A 145 19.71 -9.58 -15.85
N GLY A 146 20.63 -10.10 -15.07
CA GLY A 146 21.61 -9.29 -14.32
C GLY A 146 22.44 -8.34 -15.21
N ALA A 147 22.71 -8.72 -16.47
CA ALA A 147 23.42 -7.93 -17.45
C ALA A 147 22.51 -7.34 -18.55
N SER A 148 21.20 -7.38 -18.37
CA SER A 148 20.24 -6.97 -19.41
C SER A 148 20.02 -5.47 -19.47
N ASN A 149 19.68 -4.97 -20.65
CA ASN A 149 19.20 -3.60 -20.80
C ASN A 149 17.86 -3.38 -20.05
N LEU A 150 17.03 -4.41 -19.95
CA LEU A 150 15.79 -4.38 -19.16
C LEU A 150 16.08 -3.99 -17.70
N ARG A 151 17.05 -4.66 -17.07
CA ARG A 151 17.43 -4.34 -15.69
C ARG A 151 17.96 -2.92 -15.57
N VAL A 152 18.84 -2.48 -16.48
CA VAL A 152 19.35 -1.09 -16.50
C VAL A 152 18.20 -0.09 -16.60
N THR A 153 17.24 -0.35 -17.48
CA THR A 153 16.04 0.48 -17.63
C THR A 153 15.24 0.53 -16.34
N LEU A 154 15.00 -0.60 -15.69
CA LEU A 154 14.24 -0.67 -14.43
C LEU A 154 14.95 0.09 -13.30
N GLN A 155 16.28 -0.08 -13.12
CA GLN A 155 17.02 0.67 -12.10
C GLN A 155 17.06 2.17 -12.42
N GLY A 156 17.13 2.53 -13.71
CA GLY A 156 17.01 3.93 -14.16
C GLY A 156 15.64 4.53 -13.82
N MET A 157 14.55 3.78 -14.03
CA MET A 157 13.19 4.21 -13.64
C MET A 157 13.06 4.36 -12.13
N ALA A 158 13.59 3.41 -11.35
CA ALA A 158 13.51 3.43 -9.88
C ALA A 158 14.15 4.67 -9.25
N SER A 159 15.10 5.29 -9.92
CA SER A 159 15.81 6.52 -9.48
C SER A 159 15.39 7.78 -10.24
N ASN A 160 14.43 7.68 -11.14
CA ASN A 160 13.98 8.81 -11.97
C ASN A 160 12.68 9.41 -11.42
N LYS A 161 12.71 10.72 -11.15
CA LYS A 161 11.55 11.49 -10.64
C LYS A 161 10.39 11.60 -11.63
N ASP A 162 10.61 11.29 -12.91
CA ASP A 162 9.54 11.19 -13.91
C ASP A 162 8.68 9.92 -13.70
N TYR A 163 9.10 8.99 -12.85
CA TYR A 163 8.35 7.78 -12.48
C TYR A 163 7.99 7.75 -10.99
N PHE A 164 8.92 8.11 -10.13
CA PHE A 164 8.74 8.07 -8.67
C PHE A 164 9.32 9.33 -8.04
N SER A 165 8.52 10.04 -7.25
CA SER A 165 9.01 11.17 -6.44
C SER A 165 10.13 10.73 -5.48
N ASP A 166 10.92 11.67 -4.96
CA ASP A 166 11.98 11.39 -3.98
C ASP A 166 11.41 10.65 -2.76
N ALA A 167 10.22 11.04 -2.32
CA ALA A 167 9.54 10.43 -1.20
C ALA A 167 9.11 8.98 -1.50
N GLU A 168 8.57 8.72 -2.69
CA GLU A 168 8.23 7.35 -3.13
C GLU A 168 9.47 6.48 -3.27
N GLN A 169 10.57 7.01 -3.82
CA GLN A 169 11.84 6.30 -3.93
C GLN A 169 12.41 5.86 -2.57
N THR A 170 12.10 6.57 -1.48
CA THR A 170 12.51 6.17 -0.12
C THR A 170 11.72 5.00 0.42
N LEU A 171 10.49 4.80 -0.07
CA LEU A 171 9.67 3.64 0.30
C LEU A 171 10.07 2.36 -0.45
N MET A 172 10.74 2.49 -1.61
CA MET A 172 11.17 1.34 -2.40
C MET A 172 12.39 0.68 -1.77
N GLN A 173 12.23 -0.57 -1.33
CA GLN A 173 13.31 -1.38 -0.76
C GLN A 173 14.09 -2.11 -1.85
N ALA A 174 15.41 -2.17 -1.66
CA ALA A 174 16.25 -3.03 -2.47
C ALA A 174 15.96 -4.51 -2.17
N THR A 175 15.71 -5.28 -3.21
CA THR A 175 15.37 -6.70 -3.15
C THR A 175 16.45 -7.51 -3.87
N THR A 176 16.93 -8.58 -3.24
CA THR A 176 17.84 -9.53 -3.89
C THR A 176 17.04 -10.48 -4.76
N VAL A 177 17.34 -10.51 -6.04
CA VAL A 177 16.71 -11.43 -7.01
C VAL A 177 17.76 -12.30 -7.66
N ALA A 178 17.44 -13.58 -7.79
CA ALA A 178 18.31 -14.55 -8.45
C ALA A 178 17.91 -14.73 -9.92
N THR A 179 18.89 -14.99 -10.77
CA THR A 179 18.69 -15.34 -12.18
C THR A 179 19.81 -16.28 -12.64
N THR A 180 19.44 -17.37 -13.31
CA THR A 180 20.42 -18.32 -13.88
C THR A 180 21.03 -17.73 -15.16
N ASP A 181 22.34 -17.75 -15.26
CA ASP A 181 23.03 -17.57 -16.55
C ASP A 181 23.04 -18.89 -17.30
N THR A 182 22.39 -18.92 -18.46
CA THR A 182 22.24 -20.15 -19.26
C THR A 182 23.54 -20.63 -19.87
N LYS A 183 24.50 -19.73 -20.11
CA LYS A 183 25.83 -20.06 -20.64
C LYS A 183 26.74 -20.62 -19.55
N ALA A 184 26.84 -19.91 -18.43
CA ALA A 184 27.67 -20.32 -17.29
C ALA A 184 27.07 -21.50 -16.50
N LYS A 185 25.75 -21.78 -16.66
CA LYS A 185 24.99 -22.76 -15.87
C LYS A 185 25.05 -22.49 -14.37
N LYS A 186 24.98 -21.21 -14.01
CA LYS A 186 25.19 -20.74 -12.64
C LYS A 186 24.15 -19.67 -12.29
N ASP A 187 23.72 -19.66 -11.05
CA ASP A 187 22.84 -18.64 -10.52
C ASP A 187 23.63 -17.43 -10.05
N TYR A 188 23.15 -16.27 -10.40
CA TYR A 188 23.67 -14.98 -9.95
C TYR A 188 22.58 -14.18 -9.28
N THR A 189 22.95 -13.31 -8.37
CA THR A 189 22.03 -12.43 -7.67
C THR A 189 22.30 -10.96 -8.02
N THR A 190 21.23 -10.20 -8.12
CA THR A 190 21.29 -8.74 -8.20
C THR A 190 20.44 -8.12 -7.10
N THR A 191 20.76 -6.87 -6.74
CA THR A 191 19.99 -6.13 -5.74
C THR A 191 19.30 -4.97 -6.44
N ASP A 192 17.99 -5.03 -6.52
CA ASP A 192 17.18 -4.18 -7.38
C ASP A 192 16.02 -3.54 -6.61
N LYS A 193 15.72 -2.27 -6.89
CA LYS A 193 14.50 -1.62 -6.38
C LYS A 193 13.27 -1.94 -7.24
N LEU A 194 13.44 -1.94 -8.57
CA LEU A 194 12.46 -2.46 -9.51
C LEU A 194 13.02 -3.69 -10.18
N TYR A 195 12.24 -4.75 -10.32
CA TYR A 195 12.68 -5.99 -10.96
C TYR A 195 11.56 -6.65 -11.76
N ALA A 196 11.94 -7.36 -12.82
CA ALA A 196 11.01 -8.18 -13.57
C ALA A 196 10.65 -9.45 -12.76
N LEU A 197 9.42 -9.96 -12.94
CA LEU A 197 9.00 -11.20 -12.32
C LEU A 197 9.77 -12.41 -12.87
N GLU A 198 9.85 -13.46 -12.07
CA GLU A 198 10.27 -14.78 -12.53
C GLU A 198 9.09 -15.48 -13.22
N GLY A 199 9.35 -16.17 -14.32
CA GLY A 199 8.37 -16.98 -15.02
C GLY A 199 8.87 -18.39 -15.26
N VAL A 200 7.98 -19.36 -15.17
CA VAL A 200 8.25 -20.74 -15.54
C VAL A 200 7.65 -20.97 -16.92
N ARG A 201 8.46 -21.41 -17.86
CA ARG A 201 8.03 -21.67 -19.25
C ARG A 201 6.82 -22.61 -19.27
N ASP A 202 5.88 -22.30 -20.18
CA ASP A 202 4.64 -23.05 -20.35
C ASP A 202 3.73 -23.11 -19.11
N ALA A 203 4.12 -22.42 -18.02
CA ALA A 203 3.32 -22.31 -16.83
C ALA A 203 2.31 -21.15 -16.93
N ILE A 204 1.29 -21.23 -16.09
CA ILE A 204 0.30 -20.18 -15.89
C ILE A 204 0.52 -19.42 -14.59
N ILE A 205 1.64 -19.68 -13.92
CA ILE A 205 2.00 -19.08 -12.64
C ILE A 205 3.31 -18.31 -12.81
N LEU A 206 3.32 -17.06 -12.36
CA LEU A 206 4.53 -16.27 -12.20
C LEU A 206 4.89 -16.20 -10.72
N LYS A 207 6.18 -15.99 -10.44
CA LYS A 207 6.68 -15.81 -9.08
C LYS A 207 7.15 -14.38 -8.89
N ALA A 208 6.89 -13.86 -7.71
CA ALA A 208 7.35 -12.55 -7.26
C ALA A 208 7.99 -12.67 -5.89
N GLY A 209 8.85 -11.71 -5.56
CA GLY A 209 9.59 -11.70 -4.31
C GLY A 209 10.98 -12.30 -4.42
N SER A 210 11.77 -12.11 -3.36
CA SER A 210 13.15 -12.58 -3.30
C SER A 210 13.26 -14.07 -2.93
N ASP A 211 12.31 -14.58 -2.17
CA ASP A 211 12.24 -15.98 -1.73
C ASP A 211 11.34 -16.86 -2.62
N ASN A 212 10.78 -16.29 -3.70
CA ASN A 212 9.82 -16.95 -4.59
C ASN A 212 8.59 -17.56 -3.88
N SER A 213 8.27 -17.10 -2.68
CA SER A 213 7.14 -17.61 -1.89
C SER A 213 5.78 -17.14 -2.43
N VAL A 214 5.77 -16.01 -3.12
CA VAL A 214 4.55 -15.43 -3.70
C VAL A 214 4.43 -15.87 -5.15
N GLN A 215 3.36 -16.62 -5.43
CA GLN A 215 3.03 -17.09 -6.77
C GLN A 215 1.81 -16.38 -7.30
N LEU A 216 1.90 -15.86 -8.54
CA LEU A 216 0.82 -15.14 -9.19
C LEU A 216 0.06 -16.05 -10.14
N GLN A 217 -1.26 -16.09 -10.00
CA GLN A 217 -2.10 -16.77 -10.95
C GLN A 217 -2.45 -15.85 -12.15
N ARG A 218 -2.88 -16.48 -13.22
CA ARG A 218 -3.21 -15.83 -14.48
C ARG A 218 -4.15 -14.64 -14.34
N SER A 219 -5.13 -14.69 -13.44
CA SER A 219 -6.07 -13.59 -13.20
C SER A 219 -5.42 -12.26 -12.81
N VAL A 220 -4.21 -12.30 -12.22
CA VAL A 220 -3.46 -11.12 -11.78
C VAL A 220 -2.46 -10.64 -12.83
N TYR A 221 -1.72 -11.57 -13.45
CA TYR A 221 -0.67 -11.16 -14.39
C TYR A 221 -1.15 -11.07 -15.83
N TRP A 222 -2.30 -11.67 -16.14
CA TRP A 222 -2.83 -11.60 -17.49
C TRP A 222 -3.07 -10.15 -17.93
N SER A 223 -2.57 -9.82 -19.09
CA SER A 223 -2.85 -8.57 -19.78
C SER A 223 -2.87 -8.85 -21.29
N GLU A 224 -3.45 -7.95 -22.07
CA GLU A 224 -3.43 -8.05 -23.54
C GLU A 224 -2.02 -7.82 -24.10
N ASP A 225 -1.12 -7.22 -23.30
CA ASP A 225 0.25 -6.96 -23.72
C ASP A 225 1.20 -8.07 -23.24
N GLU A 226 2.05 -8.55 -24.14
CA GLU A 226 3.20 -9.37 -23.80
C GLU A 226 4.21 -8.53 -23.01
N PHE A 227 4.70 -9.03 -21.87
CA PHE A 227 5.70 -8.33 -21.06
C PHE A 227 6.86 -9.22 -20.65
N TRP A 228 8.03 -8.59 -20.47
CA TRP A 228 9.26 -9.28 -20.13
C TRP A 228 9.26 -9.84 -18.70
N LEU A 229 9.86 -11.03 -18.57
CA LEU A 229 10.20 -11.70 -17.33
C LEU A 229 11.71 -11.77 -17.17
N ARG A 230 12.22 -11.95 -15.92
CA ARG A 230 13.67 -12.05 -15.70
C ARG A 230 14.26 -13.43 -16.01
N SER A 231 13.44 -14.47 -16.05
CA SER A 231 13.90 -15.83 -16.28
C SER A 231 14.40 -16.00 -17.71
N PRO A 232 15.58 -16.63 -17.90
CA PRO A 232 16.08 -16.94 -19.23
C PRO A 232 15.25 -18.05 -19.86
N TYR A 233 15.26 -18.10 -21.17
CA TYR A 233 14.73 -19.22 -21.92
C TYR A 233 15.81 -20.27 -22.11
N GLU A 234 15.52 -21.51 -21.71
CA GLU A 234 16.38 -22.68 -21.98
C GLU A 234 15.67 -23.62 -22.97
N SER A 235 16.22 -23.77 -24.18
CA SER A 235 15.75 -24.77 -25.11
C SER A 235 16.90 -25.62 -25.61
N SER A 236 16.79 -26.91 -25.40
CA SER A 236 17.73 -27.91 -25.96
C SER A 236 17.56 -28.12 -27.48
N TYR A 237 16.46 -27.62 -28.04
CA TYR A 237 16.05 -27.98 -29.40
C TYR A 237 16.69 -27.14 -30.52
N LEU A 238 17.15 -25.93 -30.23
CA LEU A 238 17.61 -24.98 -31.25
C LEU A 238 19.08 -24.63 -31.21
N GLY A 239 19.85 -25.12 -30.23
CA GLY A 239 21.30 -24.82 -30.09
C GLY A 239 21.63 -23.33 -29.90
N SER A 240 20.64 -22.51 -29.58
CA SER A 240 20.74 -21.05 -29.48
C SER A 240 20.13 -20.56 -28.17
N TYR A 241 20.79 -20.87 -27.09
CA TYR A 241 20.35 -20.54 -25.73
C TYR A 241 20.51 -19.06 -25.36
N ASP A 242 21.22 -18.31 -26.18
CA ASP A 242 21.81 -17.07 -25.73
C ASP A 242 20.98 -15.81 -26.04
N TYR A 243 19.89 -15.92 -26.78
CA TYR A 243 19.20 -14.74 -27.31
C TYR A 243 17.69 -14.70 -27.11
N ALA A 244 17.10 -15.62 -26.38
CA ALA A 244 15.68 -15.61 -26.04
C ALA A 244 15.48 -15.55 -24.52
N ALA A 245 14.55 -14.74 -24.08
CA ALA A 245 14.10 -14.61 -22.68
C ALA A 245 12.63 -14.98 -22.57
N ASN A 246 12.20 -15.33 -21.37
CA ASN A 246 10.81 -15.61 -21.10
C ASN A 246 9.97 -14.33 -21.17
N CYS A 247 8.76 -14.46 -21.70
CA CYS A 247 7.77 -13.41 -21.83
C CYS A 247 6.38 -14.01 -21.63
N THR A 248 5.40 -13.22 -21.25
CA THR A 248 4.00 -13.66 -21.31
C THR A 248 3.53 -13.72 -22.77
N SER A 249 2.66 -14.68 -23.10
CA SER A 249 2.07 -14.81 -24.43
C SER A 249 0.61 -14.42 -24.42
N THR A 250 0.21 -13.50 -25.28
CA THR A 250 -1.19 -13.09 -25.44
C THR A 250 -2.05 -14.20 -26.04
N GLU A 251 -1.51 -14.99 -26.99
CA GLU A 251 -2.24 -16.04 -27.64
C GLU A 251 -2.50 -17.25 -26.76
N GLU A 252 -1.45 -17.73 -26.07
CA GLU A 252 -1.54 -18.93 -25.26
C GLU A 252 -1.81 -18.62 -23.77
N GLN A 253 -1.75 -17.35 -23.40
CA GLN A 253 -1.98 -16.88 -22.03
C GLN A 253 -1.10 -17.58 -20.98
N LYS A 254 0.15 -17.79 -21.32
CA LYS A 254 1.19 -18.44 -20.49
C LYS A 254 2.57 -17.83 -20.75
N VAL A 255 3.56 -18.37 -20.11
CA VAL A 255 4.97 -17.97 -20.32
C VAL A 255 5.51 -18.63 -21.57
N LYS A 256 6.10 -17.83 -22.47
CA LYS A 256 6.77 -18.24 -23.71
C LYS A 256 8.10 -17.51 -23.85
N ASP A 257 8.88 -17.95 -24.81
CA ASP A 257 10.13 -17.32 -25.20
C ASP A 257 9.93 -16.29 -26.31
N LYS A 258 10.75 -15.25 -26.27
CA LYS A 258 10.87 -14.24 -27.32
C LYS A 258 12.33 -13.82 -27.49
N TYR A 259 12.68 -13.33 -28.65
CA TYR A 259 14.02 -12.77 -28.88
C TYR A 259 14.22 -11.53 -28.02
N VAL A 260 15.41 -11.45 -27.40
CA VAL A 260 15.72 -10.39 -26.42
C VAL A 260 15.69 -8.98 -27.00
N ASP A 261 15.82 -8.82 -28.31
CA ASP A 261 15.78 -7.54 -29.03
C ASP A 261 14.39 -7.14 -29.51
N GLU A 262 13.35 -7.93 -29.22
CA GLU A 262 11.98 -7.52 -29.44
C GLU A 262 11.54 -6.47 -28.40
N THR A 263 10.66 -5.56 -28.80
CA THR A 263 10.04 -4.61 -27.88
C THR A 263 8.79 -5.19 -27.28
N LYS A 264 8.73 -5.28 -25.95
CA LYS A 264 7.59 -5.75 -25.19
C LYS A 264 7.24 -4.76 -24.08
N ALA A 265 6.09 -4.96 -23.44
CA ALA A 265 5.72 -4.21 -22.27
C ALA A 265 6.66 -4.50 -21.09
N ILE A 266 6.79 -3.53 -20.18
CA ILE A 266 7.53 -3.63 -18.94
C ILE A 266 6.54 -3.50 -17.79
N ARG A 267 6.36 -4.58 -17.02
CA ARG A 267 5.53 -4.65 -15.82
C ARG A 267 6.39 -5.14 -14.66
N PRO A 268 7.02 -4.25 -13.90
CA PRO A 268 7.89 -4.62 -12.79
C PRO A 268 7.13 -4.95 -11.52
N ALA A 269 7.84 -5.55 -10.58
CA ALA A 269 7.52 -5.59 -9.17
C ALA A 269 8.52 -4.73 -8.36
N THR A 270 8.12 -4.35 -7.16
CA THR A 270 8.97 -3.69 -6.17
C THR A 270 8.50 -4.07 -4.77
N ASN A 271 9.40 -4.01 -3.79
CA ASN A 271 9.06 -4.09 -2.39
C ASN A 271 8.94 -2.69 -1.80
N LEU A 272 7.85 -2.45 -1.07
CA LEU A 272 7.66 -1.23 -0.31
C LEU A 272 7.95 -1.46 1.17
N ASN A 273 8.70 -0.55 1.77
CA ASN A 273 8.90 -0.47 3.21
C ASN A 273 7.64 0.08 3.87
N LEU A 274 7.02 -0.70 4.75
CA LEU A 274 5.81 -0.32 5.46
C LEU A 274 6.06 0.14 6.90
N SER A 275 7.31 0.31 7.35
CA SER A 275 7.61 0.68 8.75
C SER A 275 6.88 1.95 9.21
N ASN A 276 6.77 2.93 8.33
CA ASN A 276 6.09 4.20 8.57
C ASN A 276 4.68 4.29 7.96
N VAL A 277 4.14 3.18 7.45
CA VAL A 277 2.78 3.12 6.91
C VAL A 277 1.83 2.72 8.03
N LEU A 278 0.73 3.44 8.16
CA LEU A 278 -0.36 3.13 9.08
C LEU A 278 -1.38 2.21 8.40
N PHE A 279 -1.87 2.63 7.25
CA PHE A 279 -2.88 1.92 6.46
C PHE A 279 -2.87 2.41 5.00
N ALA A 280 -3.69 1.80 4.17
CA ALA A 280 -4.03 2.29 2.84
C ALA A 280 -5.53 2.52 2.72
N SER A 281 -5.93 3.54 1.97
CA SER A 281 -7.34 3.83 1.73
C SER A 281 -7.56 4.34 0.31
N ALA A 282 -8.67 3.94 -0.28
CA ALA A 282 -9.13 4.41 -1.58
C ALA A 282 -9.88 5.75 -1.50
N VAL A 283 -9.99 6.32 -0.30
CA VAL A 283 -10.65 7.60 -0.08
C VAL A 283 -9.80 8.73 -0.63
N SER A 284 -10.39 9.60 -1.43
CA SER A 284 -9.76 10.81 -1.95
C SER A 284 -10.57 12.03 -1.57
N VAL A 285 -10.02 12.89 -0.71
CA VAL A 285 -10.62 14.18 -0.35
C VAL A 285 -10.71 15.09 -1.58
N LYS A 286 -9.73 15.00 -2.47
CA LYS A 286 -9.69 15.82 -3.67
C LYS A 286 -10.85 15.57 -4.62
N SER A 287 -11.15 14.30 -4.91
CA SER A 287 -12.25 13.93 -5.79
C SER A 287 -13.58 13.85 -5.03
N GLY A 288 -13.52 13.80 -3.70
CA GLY A 288 -14.66 13.49 -2.85
C GLY A 288 -15.28 12.14 -3.16
N LYS A 289 -14.45 11.17 -3.57
CA LYS A 289 -14.89 9.84 -4.02
C LYS A 289 -14.06 8.76 -3.38
N ILE A 290 -14.57 7.54 -3.46
CA ILE A 290 -13.80 6.33 -3.26
C ILE A 290 -13.29 5.91 -4.64
N GLU A 291 -11.96 5.86 -4.78
CA GLU A 291 -11.27 5.50 -6.02
C GLU A 291 -11.19 3.98 -6.20
N GLU A 292 -10.82 3.51 -7.38
CA GLU A 292 -10.65 2.07 -7.66
C GLU A 292 -9.35 1.49 -7.07
N ALA A 293 -8.45 2.34 -6.59
CA ALA A 293 -7.19 1.95 -5.99
C ALA A 293 -6.92 2.78 -4.73
N MET A 294 -6.23 2.16 -3.77
CA MET A 294 -5.85 2.81 -2.53
C MET A 294 -4.57 3.63 -2.69
N THR A 295 -4.38 4.60 -1.80
CA THR A 295 -3.11 5.28 -1.57
C THR A 295 -2.65 5.03 -0.14
N LEU A 296 -1.33 5.01 0.09
CA LEU A 296 -0.75 4.79 1.41
C LEU A 296 -0.98 6.01 2.30
N ARG A 297 -1.22 5.77 3.60
CA ARG A 297 -1.18 6.77 4.68
C ARG A 297 0.01 6.47 5.58
N LEU A 298 0.95 7.41 5.60
CA LEU A 298 2.14 7.31 6.42
C LEU A 298 1.90 7.98 7.79
N ASP A 299 2.66 7.58 8.79
CA ASP A 299 2.59 8.19 10.13
C ASP A 299 2.89 9.70 10.05
N GLY A 300 1.90 10.48 10.40
CA GLY A 300 1.90 11.94 10.36
C GLY A 300 2.16 12.64 11.68
N LYS A 301 2.49 11.90 12.75
CA LYS A 301 2.69 12.50 14.09
C LYS A 301 3.67 13.68 14.10
N ASN A 302 4.71 13.62 13.26
CA ASN A 302 5.74 14.66 13.17
C ASN A 302 5.51 15.64 12.00
N LYS A 303 4.31 15.63 11.38
CA LYS A 303 3.98 16.52 10.25
C LYS A 303 3.13 17.72 10.65
N GLY A 304 2.93 17.95 11.95
CA GLY A 304 2.14 19.07 12.46
C GLY A 304 0.68 19.05 12.04
N ILE A 305 0.11 17.88 11.80
CA ILE A 305 -1.29 17.68 11.43
C ILE A 305 -2.21 18.02 12.62
N GLY A 306 -1.77 17.67 13.83
CA GLY A 306 -2.59 17.75 15.03
C GLY A 306 -3.15 16.40 15.45
N THR A 307 -4.19 16.42 16.26
CA THR A 307 -4.85 15.23 16.80
C THR A 307 -6.36 15.33 16.65
N ALA A 308 -7.03 14.20 16.57
CA ALA A 308 -8.48 14.12 16.65
C ALA A 308 -8.89 13.09 17.70
N THR A 309 -9.96 13.41 18.41
CA THR A 309 -10.65 12.46 19.28
C THR A 309 -12.12 12.40 18.89
N TYR A 310 -12.79 11.28 19.14
CA TYR A 310 -14.22 11.16 18.87
C TYR A 310 -14.96 10.58 20.07
N ASN A 311 -16.19 11.06 20.23
CA ASN A 311 -17.08 10.58 21.29
C ASN A 311 -18.30 9.91 20.65
N VAL A 312 -18.44 8.60 20.85
CA VAL A 312 -19.50 7.80 20.26
C VAL A 312 -20.89 8.25 20.74
N LEU A 313 -21.02 8.54 22.03
CA LEU A 313 -22.31 8.92 22.64
C LEU A 313 -22.79 10.31 22.22
N LYS A 314 -21.85 11.26 22.13
CA LYS A 314 -22.15 12.65 21.71
C LYS A 314 -22.21 12.78 20.19
N LYS A 315 -21.75 11.77 19.45
CA LYS A 315 -21.59 11.80 17.99
C LYS A 315 -20.78 13.01 17.52
N GLU A 316 -19.67 13.27 18.20
CA GLU A 316 -18.85 14.45 18.03
C GLU A 316 -17.38 14.06 17.84
N ILE A 317 -16.69 14.76 16.94
CA ILE A 317 -15.26 14.60 16.69
C ILE A 317 -14.61 15.93 17.06
N LYS A 318 -13.68 15.91 18.03
CA LYS A 318 -12.87 17.07 18.39
C LYS A 318 -11.56 17.04 17.63
N VAL A 319 -11.24 18.13 16.98
CA VAL A 319 -9.99 18.28 16.24
C VAL A 319 -9.15 19.38 16.88
N ASN A 320 -7.96 19.02 17.31
CA ASN A 320 -6.89 19.93 17.67
C ASN A 320 -5.93 20.03 16.49
N ARG A 321 -6.13 21.07 15.66
CA ARG A 321 -5.30 21.27 14.47
C ARG A 321 -3.88 21.64 14.89
N GLY A 322 -2.89 21.00 14.26
CA GLY A 322 -1.49 21.38 14.41
C GLY A 322 -1.12 22.62 13.56
N ASP A 323 -0.01 23.24 13.91
CA ASP A 323 0.35 24.57 13.40
C ASP A 323 1.22 24.56 12.15
N THR A 324 1.84 23.41 11.80
CA THR A 324 2.87 23.37 10.74
C THR A 324 2.43 22.73 9.43
N ALA A 325 1.32 22.00 9.43
CA ALA A 325 0.77 21.46 8.19
C ALA A 325 0.02 22.54 7.40
N ASP A 326 0.33 22.71 6.11
CA ASP A 326 -0.33 23.70 5.25
C ASP A 326 -1.83 23.44 5.13
N THR A 327 -2.20 22.18 4.91
CA THR A 327 -3.59 21.74 4.81
C THR A 327 -3.82 20.55 5.72
N VAL A 328 -4.93 20.53 6.41
CA VAL A 328 -5.38 19.39 7.22
C VAL A 328 -6.82 19.08 6.84
N ASN A 329 -7.09 17.79 6.62
CA ASN A 329 -8.45 17.32 6.34
C ASN A 329 -8.84 16.27 7.38
N LEU A 330 -10.04 16.39 7.92
CA LEU A 330 -10.67 15.30 8.67
C LEU A 330 -11.37 14.38 7.68
N ILE A 331 -11.12 13.07 7.82
CA ILE A 331 -11.76 12.04 7.02
C ILE A 331 -12.51 11.11 7.94
N VAL A 332 -13.75 10.82 7.57
CA VAL A 332 -14.58 9.79 8.20
C VAL A 332 -15.07 8.84 7.11
N GLN A 333 -14.60 7.62 7.14
CA GLN A 333 -15.05 6.54 6.27
C GLN A 333 -15.98 5.62 7.06
N TYR A 334 -17.15 5.35 6.54
CA TYR A 334 -18.19 4.57 7.22
C TYR A 334 -19.07 3.84 6.21
N LYS A 335 -19.96 2.96 6.70
CA LYS A 335 -20.97 2.28 5.88
C LYS A 335 -22.35 2.90 6.12
N SER A 336 -23.05 3.23 5.04
CA SER A 336 -24.44 3.67 5.05
C SER A 336 -25.22 2.84 4.05
N GLY A 337 -26.31 2.20 4.50
CA GLY A 337 -27.10 1.31 3.64
C GLY A 337 -26.31 0.14 3.02
N GLY A 338 -25.25 -0.32 3.71
CA GLY A 338 -24.33 -1.36 3.21
C GLY A 338 -23.27 -0.86 2.21
N GLN A 339 -23.25 0.42 1.88
CA GLN A 339 -22.32 1.04 0.95
C GLN A 339 -21.23 1.82 1.70
N GLU A 340 -20.00 1.72 1.24
CA GLU A 340 -18.92 2.57 1.74
C GLU A 340 -19.21 4.03 1.41
N THR A 341 -19.09 4.88 2.41
CA THR A 341 -19.40 6.29 2.34
C THR A 341 -18.27 7.11 2.95
N LEU A 342 -18.10 8.31 2.47
CA LEU A 342 -17.05 9.23 2.90
C LEU A 342 -17.65 10.55 3.34
N TYR A 343 -17.18 11.04 4.49
CA TYR A 343 -17.25 12.44 4.86
C TYR A 343 -15.84 13.02 4.91
N GLY A 344 -15.60 14.12 4.22
CA GLY A 344 -14.34 14.84 4.22
C GLY A 344 -14.55 16.31 4.55
N CYS A 345 -13.76 16.85 5.48
CA CYS A 345 -13.86 18.23 5.92
C CYS A 345 -12.47 18.87 6.04
N PRO A 346 -12.18 19.98 5.33
CA PRO A 346 -10.96 20.75 5.58
C PRO A 346 -11.02 21.38 6.98
N ILE A 347 -9.89 21.32 7.68
CA ILE A 347 -9.73 21.82 9.03
C ILE A 347 -8.80 23.02 9.01
N GLU A 348 -9.35 24.20 9.12
CA GLU A 348 -8.58 25.46 9.14
C GLU A 348 -8.09 25.82 10.55
N ARG A 349 -8.79 25.39 11.59
CA ARG A 349 -8.51 25.64 13.01
C ARG A 349 -9.02 24.50 13.87
N SER A 350 -8.60 24.45 15.12
CA SER A 350 -9.17 23.53 16.10
C SER A 350 -10.66 23.77 16.26
N GLN A 351 -11.44 22.70 16.19
CA GLN A 351 -12.92 22.76 16.21
C GLN A 351 -13.54 21.40 16.55
N ASP A 352 -14.79 21.47 16.98
CA ASP A 352 -15.63 20.30 17.13
C ASP A 352 -16.42 20.10 15.83
N VAL A 353 -16.43 18.88 15.33
CA VAL A 353 -17.12 18.49 14.10
C VAL A 353 -18.24 17.51 14.44
N LYS A 354 -19.45 17.85 14.07
CA LYS A 354 -20.61 16.96 14.13
C LYS A 354 -20.90 16.45 12.72
N LEU A 355 -21.04 15.15 12.60
CA LEU A 355 -21.44 14.58 11.31
C LEU A 355 -22.89 14.96 11.02
N PRO A 356 -23.21 15.26 9.75
CA PRO A 356 -24.57 15.67 9.36
C PRO A 356 -25.60 14.52 9.41
N TYR A 357 -25.19 13.32 9.81
CA TYR A 357 -26.02 12.12 9.80
C TYR A 357 -26.25 11.59 11.19
N GLU A 358 -27.51 11.46 11.56
CA GLU A 358 -27.89 10.91 12.86
C GLU A 358 -27.63 9.41 13.00
N ASP A 359 -27.58 8.69 11.86
CA ASP A 359 -27.47 7.22 11.82
C ASP A 359 -26.04 6.70 11.84
N VAL A 360 -25.01 7.57 11.85
CA VAL A 360 -23.62 7.13 11.84
C VAL A 360 -23.17 6.73 13.24
N ASP A 361 -22.72 5.50 13.35
CA ASP A 361 -22.08 4.95 14.54
C ASP A 361 -20.57 5.16 14.45
N LEU A 362 -20.04 6.12 15.21
CA LEU A 362 -18.62 6.49 15.16
C LEU A 362 -17.70 5.31 15.56
N SER A 363 -18.17 4.36 16.38
CA SER A 363 -17.39 3.19 16.77
C SER A 363 -17.08 2.27 15.59
N LYS A 364 -17.85 2.34 14.53
CA LYS A 364 -17.69 1.55 13.29
C LYS A 364 -17.02 2.32 12.16
N CYS A 365 -16.64 3.58 12.41
CA CYS A 365 -15.99 4.42 11.43
C CYS A 365 -14.48 4.27 11.44
N LYS A 366 -13.85 4.56 10.30
CA LYS A 366 -12.42 4.85 10.23
C LYS A 366 -12.28 6.37 10.20
N ILE A 367 -11.62 6.94 11.19
CA ILE A 367 -11.54 8.39 11.40
C ILE A 367 -10.08 8.80 11.50
N TRP A 368 -9.65 9.76 10.68
CA TRP A 368 -8.28 10.28 10.73
C TRP A 368 -8.19 11.72 10.25
N LEU A 369 -7.12 12.39 10.64
CA LEU A 369 -6.65 13.62 10.02
C LEU A 369 -5.59 13.28 8.98
N GLU A 370 -5.57 13.97 7.84
CA GLU A 370 -4.53 13.81 6.85
C GLU A 370 -4.04 15.11 6.24
N THR A 371 -2.79 15.10 5.79
CA THR A 371 -2.16 16.15 4.97
C THR A 371 -1.35 15.52 3.85
N THR A 372 -1.08 16.30 2.81
CA THR A 372 -0.18 15.88 1.73
C THR A 372 1.12 16.67 1.85
N SER A 373 2.25 15.96 1.88
CA SER A 373 3.59 16.55 1.87
C SER A 373 4.49 15.70 0.97
N ASP A 374 5.29 16.36 0.11
CA ASP A 374 6.24 15.72 -0.80
C ASP A 374 5.63 14.64 -1.70
N GLY A 375 4.35 14.78 -2.04
CA GLY A 375 3.61 13.84 -2.87
C GLY A 375 3.06 12.61 -2.14
N LEU A 376 3.32 12.47 -0.83
CA LEU A 376 2.78 11.41 0.01
C LEU A 376 1.69 11.94 0.95
N ILE A 377 0.79 11.06 1.37
CA ILE A 377 -0.26 11.37 2.32
C ILE A 377 0.18 10.89 3.70
N TYR A 378 0.15 11.79 4.67
CA TYR A 378 0.45 11.53 6.07
C TYR A 378 -0.83 11.62 6.86
N ALA A 379 -1.02 10.71 7.82
CA ALA A 379 -2.25 10.64 8.59
C ALA A 379 -1.96 10.49 10.09
N VAL A 380 -2.93 10.93 10.88
CA VAL A 380 -3.03 10.65 12.32
C VAL A 380 -4.42 10.10 12.57
N GLU A 381 -4.50 8.86 13.04
CA GLU A 381 -5.78 8.23 13.38
C GLU A 381 -6.41 8.93 14.59
N ALA A 382 -7.72 9.10 14.55
CA ALA A 382 -8.46 9.64 15.69
C ALA A 382 -8.57 8.57 16.79
N THR A 383 -8.49 9.02 18.02
CA THR A 383 -8.68 8.17 19.20
C THR A 383 -10.06 8.39 19.79
N GLU A 384 -10.66 7.35 20.32
CA GLU A 384 -11.90 7.48 21.04
C GLU A 384 -11.64 8.29 22.33
N GLU A 385 -12.41 9.38 22.55
CA GLU A 385 -12.42 10.04 23.87
C GLU A 385 -13.01 9.02 24.84
N ASN A 386 -12.37 8.83 25.99
CA ASN A 386 -12.80 7.97 27.09
C ASN A 386 -14.31 8.08 27.38
N GLY A 387 -15.08 7.59 26.49
CA GLY A 387 -16.45 7.18 26.66
C GLY A 387 -16.36 5.71 26.44
N GLY A 388 -16.30 4.96 27.46
CA GLY A 388 -15.95 3.55 27.48
C GLY A 388 -16.28 2.84 26.20
N THR A 389 -15.37 1.99 25.75
CA THR A 389 -15.63 0.93 24.78
C THR A 389 -17.13 0.61 24.84
N PRO A 390 -17.86 0.54 23.70
CA PRO A 390 -19.22 -0.01 23.74
C PRO A 390 -19.05 -1.28 24.56
N ALA A 391 -19.69 -1.37 25.70
CA ALA A 391 -19.46 -2.46 26.63
C ALA A 391 -19.50 -3.73 25.77
N GLU A 392 -18.34 -4.39 25.61
CA GLU A 392 -18.40 -5.80 25.20
C GLU A 392 -19.43 -6.36 26.12
N GLU A 393 -20.50 -6.88 25.56
CA GLU A 393 -21.66 -7.31 26.30
C GLU A 393 -21.10 -8.19 27.41
N HIS A 394 -21.23 -7.74 28.65
CA HIS A 394 -20.60 -8.38 29.79
C HIS A 394 -21.06 -9.83 29.85
N THR A 395 -20.22 -10.73 29.34
CA THR A 395 -20.57 -12.13 29.11
C THR A 395 -20.23 -13.03 30.30
N GLY A 396 -19.63 -12.47 31.36
CA GLY A 396 -19.27 -13.19 32.56
C GLY A 396 -20.50 -13.68 33.33
N SER A 397 -20.59 -14.99 33.65
CA SER A 397 -21.58 -15.48 34.58
C SER A 397 -21.19 -15.11 36.02
N HIS A 398 -22.04 -14.37 36.73
CA HIS A 398 -21.80 -13.95 38.09
C HIS A 398 -22.47 -14.90 39.08
N LEU A 399 -21.78 -15.09 40.19
CA LEU A 399 -22.38 -15.72 41.38
C LEU A 399 -23.32 -14.80 42.19
N ILE A 400 -23.44 -13.52 41.73
CA ILE A 400 -24.20 -12.47 42.42
C ILE A 400 -25.28 -11.96 41.44
N ASP A 401 -26.55 -12.12 41.83
CA ASP A 401 -27.65 -11.48 41.13
C ASP A 401 -27.62 -9.96 41.42
N LEU A 402 -27.70 -9.15 40.39
CA LEU A 402 -27.81 -7.70 40.56
C LEU A 402 -29.13 -7.36 41.27
N PRO A 403 -29.11 -6.43 42.24
CA PRO A 403 -30.33 -5.87 42.79
C PRO A 403 -31.21 -5.26 41.70
N GLN A 404 -32.52 -5.26 41.88
CA GLN A 404 -33.45 -4.72 40.90
C GLN A 404 -33.15 -3.25 40.61
N GLY A 405 -32.82 -2.94 39.35
CA GLY A 405 -32.47 -1.60 38.86
C GLY A 405 -30.99 -1.26 38.91
N ALA A 406 -30.12 -2.16 39.39
CA ALA A 406 -28.67 -1.95 39.28
C ALA A 406 -28.17 -2.41 37.89
N THR A 407 -27.11 -1.73 37.42
CA THR A 407 -26.44 -2.03 36.15
C THR A 407 -24.94 -2.16 36.36
N TRP A 408 -24.29 -3.00 35.57
CA TRP A 408 -22.85 -3.09 35.53
C TRP A 408 -22.26 -1.90 34.75
N THR A 409 -21.19 -1.31 35.28
CA THR A 409 -20.44 -0.21 34.67
C THR A 409 -19.06 -0.69 34.26
N GLY A 410 -18.70 -0.58 32.99
CA GLY A 410 -17.37 -0.91 32.48
C GLY A 410 -16.35 0.13 32.92
N ILE A 411 -15.17 -0.33 33.42
CA ILE A 411 -14.04 0.52 33.82
C ILE A 411 -12.73 -0.05 33.29
N ASN A 412 -11.78 0.79 32.97
CA ASN A 412 -10.45 0.42 32.47
C ASN A 412 -9.32 0.79 33.45
N SER A 413 -9.66 1.35 34.60
CA SER A 413 -8.75 1.65 35.71
C SER A 413 -9.40 1.34 37.04
N LEU A 414 -8.58 1.08 38.05
CA LEU A 414 -9.01 0.89 39.44
C LEU A 414 -8.56 2.05 40.26
N ASP A 415 -9.42 3.06 40.44
CA ASP A 415 -9.17 4.21 41.28
C ASP A 415 -9.69 3.97 42.71
N ASN A 416 -8.99 4.50 43.71
CA ASN A 416 -9.39 4.35 45.12
C ASN A 416 -10.67 5.13 45.48
N ASP A 417 -11.13 5.99 44.59
CA ASP A 417 -12.33 6.85 44.76
C ASP A 417 -13.57 6.31 44.09
N LEU A 418 -13.53 5.07 43.57
CA LEU A 418 -14.75 4.44 42.99
C LEU A 418 -15.86 4.43 44.04
N SER A 419 -16.98 5.04 43.71
CA SER A 419 -18.18 5.02 44.57
C SER A 419 -18.80 3.62 44.61
N ALA A 420 -19.60 3.36 45.66
CA ALA A 420 -20.36 2.10 45.75
C ALA A 420 -21.14 1.80 44.45
N GLY A 421 -20.96 0.61 43.88
CA GLY A 421 -21.55 0.25 42.60
C GLY A 421 -21.03 -1.09 42.05
N TYR A 422 -21.55 -1.51 40.91
CA TYR A 422 -21.16 -2.75 40.23
C TYR A 422 -20.32 -2.42 39.00
N TYR A 423 -19.08 -2.90 38.97
CA TYR A 423 -18.08 -2.58 37.94
C TYR A 423 -17.54 -3.86 37.31
N TYR A 424 -17.16 -3.79 36.06
CA TYR A 424 -16.39 -4.83 35.39
C TYR A 424 -15.21 -4.22 34.63
N LEU A 425 -14.10 -4.96 34.54
CA LEU A 425 -12.93 -4.53 33.78
C LEU A 425 -13.18 -4.69 32.29
N THR A 426 -12.91 -3.62 31.53
CA THR A 426 -12.98 -3.60 30.07
C THR A 426 -11.62 -3.82 29.42
N ASP A 427 -10.54 -3.87 30.23
CA ASP A 427 -9.16 -4.06 29.77
C ASP A 427 -8.30 -4.67 30.89
N ASN A 428 -7.09 -5.10 30.54
CA ASN A 428 -6.11 -5.56 31.53
C ASN A 428 -5.58 -4.39 32.37
N VAL A 429 -5.81 -4.41 33.66
CA VAL A 429 -5.35 -3.40 34.60
C VAL A 429 -4.11 -3.90 35.34
N ASN A 430 -2.96 -3.22 35.12
CA ASN A 430 -1.74 -3.49 35.88
C ASN A 430 -1.70 -2.63 37.12
N LEU A 431 -1.82 -3.24 38.32
CA LEU A 431 -1.70 -2.57 39.56
C LEU A 431 -0.21 -2.44 39.97
N THR A 432 0.26 -1.21 40.18
CA THR A 432 1.59 -0.93 40.74
C THR A 432 1.56 -0.85 42.27
N GLU A 433 0.38 -0.68 42.84
CA GLU A 433 0.13 -0.60 44.28
C GLU A 433 -1.09 -1.42 44.66
N THR A 434 -1.28 -1.69 45.96
CA THR A 434 -2.48 -2.42 46.43
C THR A 434 -3.69 -1.51 46.26
N TRP A 435 -4.67 -1.97 45.46
CA TRP A 435 -5.96 -1.29 45.36
C TRP A 435 -6.86 -1.64 46.54
N THR A 436 -7.43 -0.62 47.16
CA THR A 436 -8.34 -0.78 48.29
C THR A 436 -9.68 -0.15 47.94
N PRO A 437 -10.67 -0.94 47.52
CA PRO A 437 -11.99 -0.41 47.13
C PRO A 437 -12.72 0.16 48.37
N GLN A 438 -13.58 1.13 48.10
CA GLN A 438 -14.52 1.61 49.11
C GLN A 438 -15.62 0.59 49.38
N ASP A 439 -16.28 0.70 50.54
CA ASP A 439 -17.40 -0.17 50.88
C ASP A 439 -18.52 -0.07 49.84
N GLY A 440 -19.02 -1.20 49.42
CA GLY A 440 -20.09 -1.29 48.42
C GLY A 440 -19.63 -1.30 46.97
N VAL A 441 -18.34 -1.32 46.70
CA VAL A 441 -17.80 -1.58 45.33
C VAL A 441 -17.77 -3.09 45.07
N VAL A 442 -18.40 -3.52 44.01
CA VAL A 442 -18.38 -4.89 43.51
C VAL A 442 -17.68 -4.88 42.14
N LEU A 443 -16.58 -5.61 42.02
CA LEU A 443 -15.78 -5.70 40.79
C LEU A 443 -15.85 -7.10 40.19
N CYS A 444 -16.15 -7.15 38.89
CA CYS A 444 -15.97 -8.34 38.06
C CYS A 444 -14.69 -8.18 37.22
N LEU A 445 -13.82 -9.17 37.26
CA LEU A 445 -12.57 -9.16 36.49
C LEU A 445 -12.76 -9.47 35.00
N ASN A 446 -13.99 -9.86 34.63
CA ASN A 446 -14.39 -10.11 33.23
C ASN A 446 -13.48 -11.13 32.49
N GLY A 447 -13.00 -12.15 33.18
CA GLY A 447 -12.11 -13.19 32.67
C GLY A 447 -12.69 -14.58 32.86
#